data_01de460ffb3fdc56d18e4c739b02aa26
#
_entry.id   01de460ffb3fdc56d18e4c739b02aa26
#
_cell.length_a   1.000
_cell.length_b   1.000
_cell.length_c   1.000
_cell.angle_alpha   90.00
_cell.angle_beta   90.00
_cell.angle_gamma   90.00
#
_symmetry.space_group_name_H-M   'P 1'
#
loop_
_entity.id
_entity.type
_entity.pdbx_description
1 polymer ?
#
loop_
_entity_poly.entity_id
_entity_poly.type
_entity_poly.pdbx_seq_one_letter_code
_entity_poly.pdbx_strand_id
1 'polypeptide(L)'
;MSKTCFQCGGELQVNKNKSYHYTESGLDNVILFGINQYKCKACSETFVSIPMMEELHLLLGRELCCKKGLLTGKEVKFIRKELHMKAKEMAQALGVTASTVSRWENDKEPIGETHDRLLRSFYMLYASEQTEKVLHRDAVYIFSNLPTKRKRLQRTAKLEFSPADWMGDRYLEFCPA
;
A
#
# COMPACT_ATOMS: atom_id res chain seq x y z
N MET A 1 12.51 -24.40 13.44
CA MET A 1 12.84 -24.27 12.00
C MET A 1 14.29 -23.87 11.89
N SER A 2 15.12 -24.65 11.17
CA SER A 2 16.53 -24.34 10.96
C SER A 2 16.63 -23.02 10.19
N LYS A 3 17.34 -22.07 10.77
CA LYS A 3 17.52 -20.74 10.17
C LYS A 3 18.73 -20.78 9.23
N THR A 4 18.58 -21.46 8.10
CA THR A 4 19.59 -21.58 7.06
C THR A 4 19.31 -20.62 5.93
N CYS A 5 20.37 -20.05 5.36
CA CYS A 5 20.30 -19.17 4.19
C CYS A 5 19.84 -19.96 2.98
N PHE A 6 18.80 -19.48 2.30
CA PHE A 6 18.30 -20.14 1.10
C PHE A 6 19.25 -19.98 -0.09
N GLN A 7 20.17 -19.01 -0.06
CA GLN A 7 21.15 -18.76 -1.11
C GLN A 7 22.35 -19.73 -1.03
N CYS A 8 22.88 -20.00 0.19
CA CYS A 8 24.11 -20.77 0.35
C CYS A 8 24.06 -21.86 1.43
N GLY A 9 22.93 -22.03 2.13
CA GLY A 9 22.78 -22.99 3.23
C GLY A 9 23.47 -22.58 4.54
N GLY A 10 24.17 -21.46 4.59
CA GLY A 10 24.88 -20.99 5.77
C GLY A 10 23.95 -20.57 6.91
N GLU A 11 24.51 -20.44 8.13
CA GLU A 11 23.77 -20.05 9.34
C GLU A 11 23.30 -18.59 9.26
N LEU A 12 22.03 -18.33 9.66
CA LEU A 12 21.46 -17.00 9.73
C LEU A 12 21.53 -16.41 11.14
N GLN A 13 22.05 -15.20 11.23
CA GLN A 13 21.95 -14.35 12.40
C GLN A 13 20.67 -13.51 12.33
N VAL A 14 19.90 -13.46 13.43
CA VAL A 14 18.64 -12.71 13.51
C VAL A 14 18.88 -11.38 14.22
N ASN A 15 18.55 -10.29 13.57
CA ASN A 15 18.46 -8.96 14.16
C ASN A 15 16.98 -8.63 14.35
N LYS A 16 16.52 -8.62 15.60
CA LYS A 16 15.12 -8.38 15.95
C LYS A 16 14.79 -6.89 16.03
N ASN A 17 13.52 -6.55 15.89
CA ASN A 17 12.97 -5.22 16.14
C ASN A 17 13.67 -4.09 15.36
N LYS A 18 13.99 -4.33 14.10
CA LYS A 18 14.59 -3.31 13.23
C LYS A 18 13.53 -2.49 12.52
N SER A 19 13.89 -1.26 12.17
CA SER A 19 13.14 -0.49 11.18
C SER A 19 13.54 -0.94 9.79
N TYR A 20 12.55 -1.02 8.90
CA TYR A 20 12.73 -1.42 7.52
C TYR A 20 11.99 -0.49 6.57
N HIS A 21 12.70 0.08 5.60
CA HIS A 21 12.07 0.88 4.55
C HIS A 21 11.53 -0.05 3.46
N TYR A 22 10.20 -0.22 3.44
CA TYR A 22 9.51 -1.20 2.59
C TYR A 22 9.27 -0.64 1.18
N THR A 23 10.33 -0.62 0.38
CA THR A 23 10.30 -0.12 -1.01
C THR A 23 9.69 -1.10 -2.01
N GLU A 24 9.63 -2.39 -1.65
CA GLU A 24 9.08 -3.46 -2.49
C GLU A 24 7.58 -3.30 -2.76
N SER A 25 6.87 -2.58 -1.90
CA SER A 25 5.50 -2.14 -2.17
C SER A 25 5.40 -1.24 -3.41
N GLY A 26 6.49 -0.59 -3.81
CA GLY A 26 6.52 0.45 -4.83
C GLY A 26 6.18 1.84 -4.29
N LEU A 27 5.92 1.96 -2.97
CA LEU A 27 5.73 3.23 -2.26
C LEU A 27 7.07 3.64 -1.61
N ASP A 28 7.41 4.94 -1.65
CA ASP A 28 8.71 5.42 -1.14
C ASP A 28 8.68 5.81 0.34
N ASN A 29 7.52 5.83 0.94
CA ASN A 29 7.31 6.44 2.25
C ASN A 29 6.85 5.45 3.32
N VAL A 30 6.93 4.13 3.06
CA VAL A 30 6.52 3.09 4.01
C VAL A 30 7.70 2.65 4.85
N ILE A 31 7.56 2.78 6.17
CA ILE A 31 8.55 2.33 7.15
C ILE A 31 7.88 1.34 8.10
N LEU A 32 8.43 0.13 8.17
CA LEU A 32 7.96 -0.91 9.06
C LEU A 32 8.91 -0.99 10.27
N PHE A 33 8.35 -0.95 11.47
CA PHE A 33 9.08 -1.12 12.72
C PHE A 33 8.86 -2.53 13.27
N GLY A 34 9.78 -3.00 14.11
CA GLY A 34 9.64 -4.30 14.76
C GLY A 34 9.83 -5.51 13.83
N ILE A 35 10.42 -5.30 12.66
CA ILE A 35 10.66 -6.34 11.66
C ILE A 35 11.93 -7.13 11.99
N ASN A 36 11.87 -8.45 11.81
CA ASN A 36 13.02 -9.31 11.94
C ASN A 36 13.84 -9.34 10.64
N GLN A 37 15.12 -8.98 10.77
CA GLN A 37 16.07 -9.06 9.67
C GLN A 37 17.01 -10.23 9.91
N TYR A 38 17.32 -10.96 8.87
CA TYR A 38 18.21 -12.13 8.88
C TYR A 38 19.42 -11.83 8.02
N LYS A 39 20.61 -12.03 8.58
CA LYS A 39 21.87 -11.89 7.85
C LYS A 39 22.60 -13.22 7.82
N CYS A 40 23.02 -13.66 6.65
CA CYS A 40 23.83 -14.87 6.51
C CYS A 40 25.26 -14.59 6.94
N LYS A 41 25.84 -15.49 7.78
CA LYS A 41 27.23 -15.40 8.23
C LYS A 41 28.24 -15.76 7.12
N ALA A 42 27.80 -16.58 6.14
CA ALA A 42 28.69 -17.09 5.09
C ALA A 42 28.71 -16.19 3.86
N CYS A 43 27.54 -15.82 3.29
CA CYS A 43 27.47 -15.01 2.06
C CYS A 43 27.07 -13.54 2.30
N SER A 44 26.87 -13.14 3.56
CA SER A 44 26.46 -11.78 3.97
C SER A 44 25.11 -11.32 3.41
N GLU A 45 24.35 -12.18 2.74
CA GLU A 45 23.02 -11.88 2.23
C GLU A 45 22.07 -11.51 3.37
N THR A 46 21.17 -10.57 3.12
CA THR A 46 20.23 -10.05 4.13
C THR A 46 18.80 -10.20 3.63
N PHE A 47 17.95 -10.74 4.48
CA PHE A 47 16.51 -10.88 4.22
C PHE A 47 15.70 -10.26 5.33
N VAL A 48 14.45 -9.93 5.03
CA VAL A 48 13.46 -9.49 6.01
C VAL A 48 12.32 -10.52 6.06
N SER A 49 11.70 -10.65 7.23
CA SER A 49 10.47 -11.43 7.38
C SER A 49 9.34 -10.49 7.77
N ILE A 50 8.45 -10.25 6.82
CA ILE A 50 7.24 -9.48 7.03
C ILE A 50 6.10 -10.47 7.17
N PRO A 51 5.50 -10.61 8.37
CA PRO A 51 4.37 -11.51 8.56
C PRO A 51 3.10 -10.93 7.92
N MET A 52 2.17 -11.79 7.51
CA MET A 52 0.83 -11.42 7.04
C MET A 52 0.89 -10.27 6.03
N MET A 53 1.54 -10.50 4.90
CA MET A 53 1.83 -9.45 3.92
C MET A 53 0.56 -8.95 3.21
N GLU A 54 -0.43 -9.82 3.05
CA GLU A 54 -1.72 -9.46 2.44
C GLU A 54 -2.45 -8.44 3.31
N GLU A 55 -2.48 -8.65 4.62
CA GLU A 55 -3.08 -7.74 5.59
C GLU A 55 -2.34 -6.40 5.67
N LEU A 56 -1.00 -6.43 5.58
CA LEU A 56 -0.20 -5.21 5.47
C LEU A 56 -0.58 -4.43 4.21
N HIS A 57 -0.73 -5.09 3.08
CA HIS A 57 -1.10 -4.45 1.82
C HIS A 57 -2.53 -3.88 1.87
N LEU A 58 -3.47 -4.60 2.50
CA LEU A 58 -4.82 -4.07 2.76
C LEU A 58 -4.78 -2.82 3.63
N LEU A 59 -3.97 -2.81 4.69
CA LEU A 59 -3.78 -1.63 5.55
C LEU A 59 -3.20 -0.45 4.75
N LEU A 60 -2.14 -0.68 3.96
CA LEU A 60 -1.52 0.37 3.14
C LEU A 60 -2.53 0.98 2.16
N GLY A 61 -3.29 0.17 1.45
CA GLY A 61 -4.28 0.66 0.50
C GLY A 61 -5.41 1.45 1.17
N ARG A 62 -5.81 1.08 2.38
CA ARG A 62 -6.76 1.85 3.20
C ARG A 62 -6.22 3.22 3.55
N GLU A 63 -5.00 3.28 4.07
CA GLU A 63 -4.34 4.55 4.39
C GLU A 63 -4.27 5.48 3.19
N LEU A 64 -3.99 4.92 2.00
CA LEU A 64 -4.02 5.68 0.75
C LEU A 64 -5.43 6.19 0.40
N CYS A 65 -6.47 5.41 0.68
CA CYS A 65 -7.86 5.83 0.47
C CYS A 65 -8.28 6.95 1.42
N CYS A 66 -7.78 6.95 2.67
CA CYS A 66 -8.07 7.97 3.68
C CYS A 66 -7.22 9.24 3.55
N LYS A 67 -6.16 9.19 2.77
CA LYS A 67 -5.23 10.30 2.59
C LYS A 67 -5.93 11.56 2.09
N LYS A 68 -5.65 12.70 2.74
CA LYS A 68 -6.07 14.04 2.28
C LYS A 68 -5.19 14.48 1.10
N GLY A 69 -5.72 14.52 -0.08
CA GLY A 69 -5.04 14.92 -1.31
C GLY A 69 -5.14 13.85 -2.39
N LEU A 70 -4.81 14.22 -3.62
CA LEU A 70 -4.82 13.28 -4.74
C LEU A 70 -3.73 12.22 -4.58
N LEU A 71 -4.00 11.04 -5.12
CA LEU A 71 -3.01 9.97 -5.21
C LEU A 71 -1.86 10.39 -6.13
N THR A 72 -0.64 10.08 -5.72
CA THR A 72 0.56 10.17 -6.56
C THR A 72 0.61 9.02 -7.56
N GLY A 73 1.47 9.10 -8.56
CA GLY A 73 1.58 8.04 -9.56
C GLY A 73 1.95 6.67 -8.95
N LYS A 74 2.83 6.66 -7.94
CA LYS A 74 3.20 5.43 -7.22
C LYS A 74 2.01 4.84 -6.44
N GLU A 75 1.20 5.69 -5.83
CA GLU A 75 0.01 5.27 -5.10
C GLU A 75 -1.09 4.74 -6.04
N VAL A 76 -1.30 5.40 -7.19
CA VAL A 76 -2.18 4.88 -8.26
C VAL A 76 -1.73 3.50 -8.71
N LYS A 77 -0.43 3.34 -8.97
CA LYS A 77 0.16 2.06 -9.38
C LYS A 77 0.05 0.98 -8.30
N PHE A 78 0.24 1.34 -7.04
CA PHE A 78 0.06 0.44 -5.90
C PHE A 78 -1.39 -0.07 -5.87
N ILE A 79 -2.38 0.83 -5.81
CA ILE A 79 -3.80 0.46 -5.76
C ILE A 79 -4.19 -0.42 -6.95
N ARG A 80 -3.74 -0.09 -8.16
CA ARG A 80 -4.03 -0.94 -9.34
C ARG A 80 -3.48 -2.36 -9.19
N LYS A 81 -2.27 -2.50 -8.65
CA LYS A 81 -1.65 -3.82 -8.42
C LYS A 81 -2.40 -4.62 -7.38
N GLU A 82 -2.83 -3.97 -6.30
CA GLU A 82 -3.63 -4.61 -5.24
C GLU A 82 -5.00 -5.06 -5.77
N LEU A 83 -5.59 -4.32 -6.70
CA LEU A 83 -6.80 -4.71 -7.42
C LEU A 83 -6.53 -5.82 -8.46
N HIS A 84 -5.30 -6.33 -8.57
CA HIS A 84 -4.86 -7.32 -9.56
C HIS A 84 -5.14 -6.94 -11.02
N MET A 85 -5.26 -5.64 -11.31
CA MET A 85 -5.59 -5.13 -12.65
C MET A 85 -4.34 -4.82 -13.48
N LYS A 86 -4.38 -5.15 -14.76
CA LYS A 86 -3.49 -4.58 -15.76
C LYS A 86 -3.86 -3.12 -16.03
N ALA A 87 -2.91 -2.31 -16.51
CA ALA A 87 -3.18 -0.90 -16.85
C ALA A 87 -4.34 -0.73 -17.85
N LYS A 88 -4.49 -1.66 -18.79
CA LYS A 88 -5.59 -1.66 -19.76
C LYS A 88 -6.95 -1.92 -19.11
N GLU A 89 -7.01 -2.84 -18.15
CA GLU A 89 -8.24 -3.19 -17.42
C GLU A 89 -8.69 -2.02 -16.54
N MET A 90 -7.75 -1.42 -15.79
CA MET A 90 -8.03 -0.22 -15.01
C MET A 90 -8.46 0.96 -15.89
N ALA A 91 -7.84 1.15 -17.05
CA ALA A 91 -8.24 2.17 -18.00
C ALA A 91 -9.69 1.99 -18.48
N GLN A 92 -10.07 0.76 -18.81
CA GLN A 92 -11.43 0.42 -19.20
C GLN A 92 -12.43 0.69 -18.06
N ALA A 93 -12.10 0.27 -16.82
CA ALA A 93 -12.95 0.49 -15.66
C ALA A 93 -13.15 1.98 -15.33
N LEU A 94 -12.11 2.80 -15.56
CA LEU A 94 -12.14 4.25 -15.30
C LEU A 94 -12.63 5.08 -16.50
N GLY A 95 -12.94 4.46 -17.66
CA GLY A 95 -13.37 5.17 -18.86
C GLY A 95 -12.29 6.04 -19.51
N VAL A 96 -11.00 5.65 -19.39
CA VAL A 96 -9.86 6.35 -19.94
C VAL A 96 -9.01 5.45 -20.84
N THR A 97 -7.94 5.97 -21.43
CA THR A 97 -6.99 5.16 -22.22
C THR A 97 -5.89 4.55 -21.34
N ALA A 98 -5.30 3.43 -21.75
CA ALA A 98 -4.14 2.85 -21.08
C ALA A 98 -2.93 3.81 -21.04
N SER A 99 -2.80 4.67 -22.03
CA SER A 99 -1.79 5.74 -22.08
C SER A 99 -2.02 6.78 -20.97
N THR A 100 -3.28 7.11 -20.67
CA THR A 100 -3.64 8.02 -19.58
C THR A 100 -3.24 7.42 -18.23
N VAL A 101 -3.58 6.15 -17.98
CA VAL A 101 -3.15 5.42 -16.77
C VAL A 101 -1.63 5.41 -16.64
N SER A 102 -0.92 5.10 -17.72
CA SER A 102 0.55 5.11 -17.73
C SER A 102 1.13 6.49 -17.40
N ARG A 103 0.51 7.58 -17.88
CA ARG A 103 0.96 8.95 -17.54
C ARG A 103 0.76 9.26 -16.06
N TRP A 104 -0.37 8.85 -15.49
CA TRP A 104 -0.60 9.00 -14.04
C TRP A 104 0.45 8.23 -13.22
N GLU A 105 0.67 6.95 -13.50
CA GLU A 105 1.59 6.10 -12.76
C GLU A 105 3.06 6.53 -12.84
N ASN A 106 3.43 7.29 -13.85
CA ASN A 106 4.78 7.84 -14.04
C ASN A 106 4.88 9.34 -13.70
N ASP A 107 3.88 9.89 -13.00
CA ASP A 107 3.80 11.30 -12.59
C ASP A 107 3.97 12.31 -13.75
N LYS A 108 3.72 11.87 -15.01
CA LYS A 108 3.71 12.76 -16.19
C LYS A 108 2.46 13.63 -16.24
N GLU A 109 1.39 13.16 -15.63
CA GLU A 109 0.12 13.86 -15.49
C GLU A 109 -0.51 13.44 -14.15
N PRO A 110 -1.01 14.38 -13.34
CA PRO A 110 -1.69 14.02 -12.11
C PRO A 110 -3.06 13.38 -12.42
N ILE A 111 -3.48 12.42 -11.61
CA ILE A 111 -4.83 11.89 -11.68
C ILE A 111 -5.85 13.00 -11.40
N GLY A 112 -6.95 13.04 -12.17
CA GLY A 112 -8.04 13.98 -11.93
C GLY A 112 -8.89 13.57 -10.72
N GLU A 113 -9.51 14.54 -10.06
CA GLU A 113 -10.29 14.34 -8.82
C GLU A 113 -11.38 13.25 -8.96
N THR A 114 -12.09 13.24 -10.09
CA THR A 114 -13.13 12.23 -10.35
C THR A 114 -12.56 10.82 -10.44
N HIS A 115 -11.46 10.63 -11.16
CA HIS A 115 -10.82 9.33 -11.32
C HIS A 115 -10.11 8.88 -10.04
N ASP A 116 -9.54 9.80 -9.26
CA ASP A 116 -8.99 9.54 -7.94
C ASP A 116 -10.06 8.96 -6.99
N ARG A 117 -11.22 9.62 -6.93
CA ARG A 117 -12.35 9.15 -6.11
C ARG A 117 -12.86 7.77 -6.58
N LEU A 118 -13.00 7.59 -7.89
CA LEU A 118 -13.48 6.33 -8.46
C LEU A 118 -12.51 5.19 -8.19
N LEU A 119 -11.19 5.43 -8.30
CA LEU A 119 -10.16 4.43 -8.01
C LEU A 119 -10.17 4.04 -6.54
N ARG A 120 -10.29 5.00 -5.63
CA ARG A 120 -10.45 4.73 -4.18
C ARG A 120 -11.72 3.93 -3.91
N SER A 121 -12.83 4.22 -4.60
CA SER A 121 -14.07 3.44 -4.47
C SER A 121 -13.87 1.98 -4.86
N PHE A 122 -13.20 1.73 -5.98
CA PHE A 122 -12.89 0.36 -6.40
C PHE A 122 -12.06 -0.38 -5.37
N TYR A 123 -11.04 0.29 -4.82
CA TYR A 123 -10.23 -0.31 -3.78
C TYR A 123 -11.03 -0.59 -2.50
N MET A 124 -11.91 0.31 -2.10
CA MET A 124 -12.76 0.13 -0.93
C MET A 124 -13.72 -1.06 -1.09
N LEU A 125 -14.32 -1.22 -2.28
CA LEU A 125 -15.16 -2.37 -2.58
C LEU A 125 -14.36 -3.68 -2.52
N TYR A 126 -13.18 -3.70 -3.13
CA TYR A 126 -12.26 -4.83 -3.07
C TYR A 126 -11.87 -5.19 -1.62
N ALA A 127 -11.45 -4.20 -0.84
CA ALA A 127 -11.07 -4.42 0.57
C ALA A 127 -12.24 -4.90 1.42
N SER A 128 -13.48 -4.45 1.15
CA SER A 128 -14.69 -4.97 1.78
C SER A 128 -14.90 -6.45 1.51
N GLU A 129 -14.70 -6.85 0.26
CA GLU A 129 -14.84 -8.24 -0.15
C GLU A 129 -13.80 -9.13 0.53
N GLN A 130 -12.54 -8.69 0.59
CA GLN A 130 -11.46 -9.44 1.24
C GLN A 130 -11.65 -9.58 2.76
N THR A 131 -12.33 -8.66 3.40
CA THR A 131 -12.49 -8.62 4.87
C THR A 131 -13.87 -9.06 5.34
N GLU A 132 -14.79 -9.40 4.44
CA GLU A 132 -16.19 -9.70 4.72
C GLU A 132 -16.93 -8.60 5.53
N LYS A 133 -16.37 -7.39 5.57
CA LYS A 133 -16.94 -6.25 6.28
C LYS A 133 -17.53 -5.22 5.31
N VAL A 134 -18.74 -4.78 5.62
CA VAL A 134 -19.43 -3.75 4.84
C VAL A 134 -18.89 -2.37 5.20
N LEU A 135 -18.18 -1.74 4.27
CA LEU A 135 -17.50 -0.45 4.46
C LEU A 135 -18.37 0.76 4.05
N HIS A 136 -19.69 0.69 4.18
CA HIS A 136 -20.61 1.74 3.73
C HIS A 136 -20.35 3.12 4.37
N ARG A 137 -20.12 3.16 5.68
CA ARG A 137 -19.90 4.43 6.42
C ARG A 137 -18.62 5.10 5.95
N ASP A 138 -17.59 4.30 5.72
CA ASP A 138 -16.25 4.78 5.39
C ASP A 138 -16.19 5.33 3.97
N ALA A 139 -16.91 4.73 3.02
CA ALA A 139 -17.01 5.26 1.66
C ALA A 139 -17.64 6.66 1.66
N VAL A 140 -18.76 6.88 2.37
CA VAL A 140 -19.39 8.20 2.48
C VAL A 140 -18.45 9.20 3.14
N TYR A 141 -17.76 8.82 4.22
CA TYR A 141 -16.79 9.69 4.91
C TYR A 141 -15.64 10.10 3.99
N ILE A 142 -15.02 9.14 3.29
CA ILE A 142 -13.94 9.39 2.33
C ILE A 142 -14.39 10.37 1.25
N PHE A 143 -15.55 10.12 0.62
CA PHE A 143 -16.06 10.98 -0.45
C PHE A 143 -16.42 12.39 0.02
N SER A 144 -16.93 12.52 1.24
CA SER A 144 -17.28 13.82 1.82
C SER A 144 -16.05 14.65 2.20
N ASN A 145 -14.96 14.00 2.58
CA ASN A 145 -13.77 14.66 3.11
C ASN A 145 -12.60 14.76 2.11
N LEU A 146 -12.72 14.17 0.92
CA LEU A 146 -11.70 14.35 -0.11
C LEU A 146 -11.70 15.80 -0.60
N PRO A 147 -10.52 16.43 -0.71
CA PRO A 147 -10.43 17.83 -1.12
C PRO A 147 -10.99 18.02 -2.52
N THR A 148 -11.82 19.06 -2.69
CA THR A 148 -12.44 19.45 -3.95
C THR A 148 -11.55 20.35 -4.83
N LYS A 149 -10.40 20.74 -4.34
CA LYS A 149 -9.43 21.58 -5.09
C LYS A 149 -8.04 20.94 -5.02
N ARG A 150 -7.34 20.91 -6.16
CA ARG A 150 -5.93 20.53 -6.25
C ARG A 150 -5.11 21.33 -5.24
N LYS A 151 -4.84 20.79 -4.06
CA LYS A 151 -3.71 21.26 -3.26
C LYS A 151 -2.44 20.69 -3.90
N ARG A 152 -1.50 21.59 -4.22
CA ARG A 152 -0.15 21.29 -4.71
C ARG A 152 0.42 20.15 -3.86
N LEU A 153 1.07 19.16 -4.49
CA LEU A 153 1.73 18.03 -3.85
C LEU A 153 2.40 18.44 -2.54
N GLN A 154 1.76 18.16 -1.42
CA GLN A 154 2.44 18.14 -0.13
C GLN A 154 3.35 16.89 -0.15
N ARG A 155 4.56 17.01 0.42
CA ARG A 155 5.43 15.87 0.64
C ARG A 155 4.59 14.73 1.21
N THR A 156 4.65 13.57 0.58
CA THR A 156 3.93 12.37 1.03
C THR A 156 4.35 12.10 2.47
N ALA A 157 3.40 12.13 3.39
CA ALA A 157 3.67 11.82 4.79
C ALA A 157 4.26 10.41 4.89
N LYS A 158 5.17 10.19 5.83
CA LYS A 158 5.68 8.85 6.11
C LYS A 158 4.53 7.99 6.64
N LEU A 159 4.43 6.78 6.15
CA LEU A 159 3.53 5.75 6.64
C LEU A 159 4.36 4.81 7.52
N GLU A 160 4.12 4.84 8.81
CA GLU A 160 4.90 4.12 9.82
C GLU A 160 4.03 3.08 10.50
N PHE A 161 4.41 1.81 10.40
CA PHE A 161 3.61 0.69 10.92
C PHE A 161 4.48 -0.33 11.65
N SER A 162 3.88 -1.05 12.59
CA SER A 162 4.43 -2.20 13.28
C SER A 162 3.57 -3.44 13.02
N PRO A 163 4.05 -4.67 13.20
CA PRO A 163 3.25 -5.88 13.00
C PRO A 163 1.92 -5.87 13.77
N ALA A 164 1.85 -5.20 14.91
CA ALA A 164 0.60 -5.06 15.68
C ALA A 164 -0.51 -4.28 14.94
N ASP A 165 -0.15 -3.45 13.96
CA ASP A 165 -1.11 -2.63 13.23
C ASP A 165 -1.86 -3.43 12.16
N TRP A 166 -1.29 -4.53 11.65
CA TRP A 166 -1.92 -5.36 10.61
C TRP A 166 -2.10 -6.83 11.00
N MET A 167 -1.52 -7.31 12.11
CA MET A 167 -1.70 -8.69 12.59
C MET A 167 -2.93 -8.88 13.51
N GLY A 168 -3.66 -7.83 13.83
CA GLY A 168 -4.87 -7.87 14.62
C GLY A 168 -6.06 -7.30 13.85
N ASP A 169 -7.24 -7.23 14.48
CA ASP A 169 -8.44 -6.67 13.84
C ASP A 169 -8.39 -5.17 13.54
N ARG A 170 -7.34 -4.46 13.97
CA ARG A 170 -7.20 -3.01 13.78
C ARG A 170 -7.09 -2.59 12.31
N TYR A 171 -6.51 -3.44 11.46
CA TYR A 171 -6.46 -3.12 10.02
C TYR A 171 -7.84 -3.09 9.38
N LEU A 172 -8.87 -3.53 10.12
CA LEU A 172 -10.27 -3.53 9.73
C LEU A 172 -11.03 -2.28 10.18
N GLU A 173 -10.44 -1.42 11.02
CA GLU A 173 -11.04 -0.15 11.44
C GLU A 173 -10.68 0.94 10.43
N PHE A 174 -11.67 1.49 9.74
CA PHE A 174 -11.48 2.55 8.74
C PHE A 174 -11.37 3.92 9.37
N CYS A 175 -10.47 4.74 8.81
CA CYS A 175 -10.20 6.14 9.06
C CYS A 175 -10.65 6.64 10.45
N PRO A 176 -9.74 6.77 11.42
CA PRO A 176 -10.07 7.48 12.65
C PRO A 176 -10.52 8.91 12.32
N ALA A 177 -11.58 9.34 12.97
CA ALA A 177 -12.19 10.66 12.83
C ALA A 177 -11.21 11.80 13.18
#